data_8718e6261d4c3b7b185801ebcb45a066
#
_entry.id   8718e6261d4c3b7b185801ebcb45a066
#
_cell.length_a   1.000
_cell.length_b   1.000
_cell.length_c   1.000
_cell.angle_alpha   90.00
_cell.angle_beta   90.00
_cell.angle_gamma   90.00
#
_symmetry.space_group_name_H-M   'P 1'
#
loop_
_entity.id
_entity.type
_entity.pdbx_description
1 polymer ?
#
loop_
_entity_poly.entity_id
_entity_poly.type
_entity_poly.pdbx_seq_one_letter_code
_entity_poly.pdbx_strand_id
1 'polypeptide(L)'
;MAAGLRSSRQFWQEFAVDERKGYWTDFASSMADVFVHTGWLIPAYGLIGAIATMPWATGIIRQTGQRPAAYINLLMTVAALAHGTLALRGVWGGGPQEVSWAWFQAADLELHVSLELSVLSLGIVALVVGLSLLAQLFALGYLEKDWALGRFFGLMGFFEAAMSGVILSSSLFVSYSLLEMLTLSTYLLVGFWYAQPLVVTAARDAFLTKRIGDVLLLMGVIALSGFAGSLRFNDLYEWV
;
A
#
# COMPACT_ATOMS: atom_id res chain seq x y z
N MET A 1 40.06 -12.37 -50.25
CA MET A 1 40.63 -12.16 -48.90
C MET A 1 40.62 -10.65 -48.58
N ALA A 2 39.55 -10.14 -48.02
CA ALA A 2 39.43 -8.76 -47.57
C ALA A 2 38.76 -8.78 -46.22
N ALA A 3 39.56 -9.03 -45.16
CA ALA A 3 39.10 -8.82 -43.78
C ALA A 3 39.13 -7.32 -43.51
N GLY A 4 37.93 -6.74 -43.43
CA GLY A 4 37.77 -5.30 -43.15
C GLY A 4 38.36 -4.95 -41.78
N LEU A 5 39.36 -4.09 -41.79
CA LEU A 5 39.88 -3.39 -40.62
C LEU A 5 38.77 -2.49 -40.06
N ARG A 6 38.04 -2.96 -39.06
CA ARG A 6 37.20 -2.09 -38.24
C ARG A 6 38.10 -0.98 -37.67
N SER A 7 37.74 0.26 -37.88
CA SER A 7 38.55 1.37 -37.38
C SER A 7 38.60 1.30 -35.86
N SER A 8 39.76 1.55 -35.28
CA SER A 8 39.96 1.54 -33.82
C SER A 8 38.97 2.44 -33.08
N ARG A 9 38.47 3.48 -33.74
CA ARG A 9 37.42 4.39 -33.21
C ARG A 9 36.05 3.71 -33.05
N GLN A 10 35.65 2.82 -33.97
CA GLN A 10 34.38 2.09 -33.85
C GLN A 10 34.44 1.07 -32.73
N PHE A 11 35.57 0.36 -32.57
CA PHE A 11 35.80 -0.54 -31.47
C PHE A 11 35.71 0.15 -30.11
N TRP A 12 36.35 1.29 -29.93
CA TRP A 12 36.30 2.04 -28.67
C TRP A 12 34.95 2.69 -28.42
N GLN A 13 34.17 3.06 -29.44
CA GLN A 13 32.80 3.54 -29.27
C GLN A 13 31.85 2.43 -28.87
N GLU A 14 31.94 1.25 -29.48
CA GLU A 14 31.13 0.09 -29.09
C GLU A 14 31.47 -0.37 -27.66
N PHE A 15 32.75 -0.42 -27.29
CA PHE A 15 33.20 -0.76 -25.94
C PHE A 15 32.72 0.23 -24.88
N ALA A 16 32.85 1.53 -25.12
CA ALA A 16 32.44 2.57 -24.21
C ALA A 16 30.88 2.69 -24.08
N VAL A 17 30.15 2.24 -25.11
CA VAL A 17 28.68 2.14 -25.05
C VAL A 17 28.24 0.92 -24.26
N ASP A 18 28.97 -0.20 -24.39
CA ASP A 18 28.66 -1.44 -23.69
C ASP A 18 28.98 -1.33 -22.20
N GLU A 19 30.13 -0.72 -21.84
CA GLU A 19 30.50 -0.47 -20.45
C GLU A 19 29.52 0.50 -19.74
N ARG A 20 29.06 1.54 -20.42
CA ARG A 20 28.02 2.45 -19.89
C ARG A 20 26.68 1.77 -19.75
N LYS A 21 26.31 0.90 -20.70
CA LYS A 21 25.06 0.11 -20.57
C LYS A 21 25.14 -0.83 -19.37
N GLY A 22 26.25 -1.51 -19.15
CA GLY A 22 26.47 -2.36 -17.99
C GLY A 22 26.34 -1.58 -16.68
N TYR A 23 26.99 -0.44 -16.57
CA TYR A 23 26.92 0.41 -15.38
C TYR A 23 25.47 0.87 -15.05
N TRP A 24 24.71 1.30 -16.07
CA TRP A 24 23.33 1.75 -15.87
C TRP A 24 22.37 0.60 -15.55
N THR A 25 22.60 -0.60 -16.09
CA THR A 25 21.81 -1.79 -15.74
C THR A 25 22.08 -2.24 -14.32
N ASP A 26 23.35 -2.26 -13.88
CA ASP A 26 23.73 -2.63 -12.51
C ASP A 26 23.23 -1.59 -11.49
N PHE A 27 23.32 -0.30 -11.81
CA PHE A 27 22.75 0.75 -10.98
C PHE A 27 21.23 0.62 -10.87
N ALA A 28 20.54 0.39 -11.99
CA ALA A 28 19.09 0.25 -12.02
C ALA A 28 18.60 -0.98 -11.24
N SER A 29 19.34 -2.11 -11.32
CA SER A 29 19.03 -3.32 -10.53
C SER A 29 19.26 -3.09 -9.04
N SER A 30 20.38 -2.48 -8.67
CA SER A 30 20.68 -2.13 -7.28
C SER A 30 19.64 -1.17 -6.68
N MET A 31 19.20 -0.17 -7.45
CA MET A 31 18.11 0.71 -7.01
C MET A 31 16.79 -0.04 -6.87
N ALA A 32 16.46 -0.93 -7.81
CA ALA A 32 15.24 -1.73 -7.75
C ALA A 32 15.20 -2.63 -6.50
N ASP A 33 16.32 -3.23 -6.13
CA ASP A 33 16.45 -4.04 -4.91
C ASP A 33 16.18 -3.20 -3.65
N VAL A 34 16.66 -1.95 -3.58
CA VAL A 34 16.37 -1.06 -2.47
C VAL A 34 14.85 -0.81 -2.35
N PHE A 35 14.15 -0.58 -3.47
CA PHE A 35 12.70 -0.37 -3.46
C PHE A 35 11.93 -1.63 -3.06
N VAL A 36 12.42 -2.80 -3.39
CA VAL A 36 11.81 -4.07 -2.94
C VAL A 36 12.00 -4.24 -1.43
N HIS A 37 13.22 -4.08 -0.91
CA HIS A 37 13.47 -4.17 0.54
C HIS A 37 12.71 -3.14 1.37
N THR A 38 12.40 -1.99 0.80
CA THR A 38 11.60 -0.94 1.45
C THR A 38 10.11 -1.00 1.10
N GLY A 39 9.64 -2.08 0.47
CA GLY A 39 8.24 -2.24 0.04
C GLY A 39 7.19 -2.09 1.13
N TRP A 40 7.56 -2.30 2.41
CA TRP A 40 6.71 -2.03 3.56
C TRP A 40 6.34 -0.54 3.72
N LEU A 41 7.09 0.38 3.09
CA LEU A 41 6.76 1.80 3.07
C LEU A 41 5.53 2.10 2.20
N ILE A 42 5.15 1.22 1.28
CA ILE A 42 4.01 1.47 0.38
C ILE A 42 2.72 1.74 1.19
N PRO A 43 2.25 0.86 2.09
CA PRO A 43 1.13 1.19 2.95
C PRO A 43 1.43 2.32 3.95
N ALA A 44 2.69 2.49 4.36
CA ALA A 44 3.08 3.55 5.29
C ALA A 44 2.89 4.96 4.69
N TYR A 45 3.08 5.16 3.38
CA TYR A 45 2.82 6.46 2.73
C TYR A 45 1.36 6.90 2.92
N GLY A 46 0.39 6.00 2.74
CA GLY A 46 -1.02 6.30 2.98
C GLY A 46 -1.29 6.69 4.44
N LEU A 47 -0.70 5.98 5.41
CA LEU A 47 -0.81 6.32 6.84
C LEU A 47 -0.17 7.68 7.15
N ILE A 48 1.02 7.95 6.62
CA ILE A 48 1.71 9.24 6.79
C ILE A 48 0.83 10.36 6.21
N GLY A 49 0.27 10.17 5.02
CA GLY A 49 -0.67 11.12 4.41
C GLY A 49 -1.89 11.37 5.28
N ALA A 50 -2.52 10.31 5.80
CA ALA A 50 -3.66 10.41 6.69
C ALA A 50 -3.32 11.18 7.99
N ILE A 51 -2.22 10.85 8.65
CA ILE A 51 -1.77 11.51 9.88
C ILE A 51 -1.41 12.97 9.62
N ALA A 52 -0.67 13.25 8.55
CA ALA A 52 -0.26 14.60 8.20
C ALA A 52 -1.43 15.52 7.87
N THR A 53 -2.57 14.98 7.40
CA THR A 53 -3.78 15.75 7.13
C THR A 53 -4.66 15.99 8.36
N MET A 54 -4.43 15.27 9.47
CA MET A 54 -5.23 15.40 10.69
C MET A 54 -5.35 16.83 11.25
N PRO A 55 -4.30 17.67 11.27
CA PRO A 55 -4.41 19.03 11.81
C PRO A 55 -5.45 19.89 11.08
N TRP A 56 -5.65 19.68 9.78
CA TRP A 56 -6.71 20.34 9.01
C TRP A 56 -8.07 19.69 9.23
N ALA A 57 -8.10 18.35 9.26
CA ALA A 57 -9.32 17.57 9.49
C ALA A 57 -9.96 17.87 10.86
N THR A 58 -9.13 18.08 11.89
CA THR A 58 -9.58 18.43 13.26
C THR A 58 -9.83 19.93 13.45
N GLY A 59 -9.48 20.76 12.45
CA GLY A 59 -9.67 22.20 12.52
C GLY A 59 -8.66 22.95 13.40
N ILE A 60 -7.53 22.31 13.77
CA ILE A 60 -6.41 22.95 14.46
C ILE A 60 -5.80 24.04 13.57
N ILE A 61 -5.58 23.70 12.29
CA ILE A 61 -5.08 24.65 11.29
C ILE A 61 -6.26 25.16 10.46
N ARG A 62 -6.70 26.39 10.72
CA ARG A 62 -7.79 27.05 10.00
C ARG A 62 -7.32 28.15 9.04
N GLN A 63 -6.16 28.70 9.28
CA GLN A 63 -5.67 29.90 8.59
C GLN A 63 -5.31 29.69 7.10
N THR A 64 -4.88 28.47 6.74
CA THR A 64 -4.40 28.16 5.38
C THR A 64 -5.47 27.55 4.47
N GLY A 65 -6.73 27.42 4.97
CA GLY A 65 -7.74 26.63 4.28
C GLY A 65 -7.43 25.13 4.31
N GLN A 66 -8.23 24.32 3.63
CA GLN A 66 -8.10 22.86 3.68
C GLN A 66 -7.34 22.24 2.48
N ARG A 67 -7.05 23.02 1.44
CA ARG A 67 -6.34 22.55 0.24
C ARG A 67 -4.93 21.97 0.50
N PRO A 68 -4.10 22.51 1.42
CA PRO A 68 -2.79 21.92 1.71
C PRO A 68 -2.87 20.47 2.16
N ALA A 69 -3.89 20.09 2.94
CA ALA A 69 -4.11 18.70 3.34
C ALA A 69 -4.32 17.77 2.13
N ALA A 70 -5.10 18.21 1.14
CA ALA A 70 -5.32 17.46 -0.09
C ALA A 70 -4.01 17.25 -0.86
N TYR A 71 -3.18 18.28 -1.00
CA TYR A 71 -1.90 18.17 -1.71
C TYR A 71 -0.89 17.26 -1.00
N ILE A 72 -0.85 17.30 0.35
CA ILE A 72 0.02 16.42 1.13
C ILE A 72 -0.36 14.97 0.89
N ASN A 73 -1.65 14.64 1.01
CA ASN A 73 -2.10 13.26 0.79
C ASN A 73 -1.87 12.81 -0.66
N LEU A 74 -2.17 13.67 -1.63
CA LEU A 74 -1.92 13.39 -3.04
C LEU A 74 -0.43 13.10 -3.32
N LEU A 75 0.47 13.88 -2.70
CA LEU A 75 1.91 13.64 -2.80
C LEU A 75 2.30 12.28 -2.26
N MET A 76 1.72 11.87 -1.12
CA MET A 76 1.97 10.55 -0.53
C MET A 76 1.45 9.42 -1.41
N THR A 77 0.26 9.56 -2.00
CA THR A 77 -0.29 8.59 -2.97
C THR A 77 0.59 8.47 -4.21
N VAL A 78 1.10 9.60 -4.75
CA VAL A 78 2.05 9.58 -5.88
C VAL A 78 3.35 8.88 -5.48
N ALA A 79 3.88 9.14 -4.28
CA ALA A 79 5.06 8.46 -3.77
C ALA A 79 4.84 6.95 -3.61
N ALA A 80 3.68 6.53 -3.08
CA ALA A 80 3.29 5.13 -2.98
C ALA A 80 3.21 4.44 -4.35
N LEU A 81 2.61 5.11 -5.34
CA LEU A 81 2.51 4.60 -6.71
C LEU A 81 3.89 4.46 -7.37
N ALA A 82 4.73 5.50 -7.25
CA ALA A 82 6.09 5.48 -7.78
C ALA A 82 6.92 4.37 -7.14
N HIS A 83 6.88 4.25 -5.81
CA HIS A 83 7.57 3.19 -5.07
C HIS A 83 7.08 1.79 -5.50
N GLY A 84 5.76 1.57 -5.51
CA GLY A 84 5.16 0.29 -5.90
C GLY A 84 5.51 -0.12 -7.33
N THR A 85 5.53 0.81 -8.28
CA THR A 85 5.92 0.53 -9.67
C THR A 85 7.41 0.26 -9.83
N LEU A 86 8.28 0.91 -9.04
CA LEU A 86 9.72 0.63 -9.03
C LEU A 86 10.02 -0.71 -8.38
N ALA A 87 9.36 -1.03 -7.26
CA ALA A 87 9.46 -2.35 -6.62
C ALA A 87 8.97 -3.47 -7.55
N LEU A 88 7.87 -3.26 -8.29
CA LEU A 88 7.36 -4.21 -9.27
C LEU A 88 8.41 -4.53 -10.35
N ARG A 89 9.15 -3.53 -10.82
CA ARG A 89 10.26 -3.76 -11.76
C ARG A 89 11.38 -4.59 -11.15
N GLY A 90 11.68 -4.39 -9.86
CA GLY A 90 12.70 -5.16 -9.14
C GLY A 90 12.34 -6.64 -9.00
N VAL A 91 11.06 -6.94 -8.73
CA VAL A 91 10.60 -8.32 -8.56
C VAL A 91 10.33 -9.04 -9.89
N TRP A 92 10.17 -8.33 -11.01
CA TRP A 92 9.76 -8.89 -12.31
C TRP A 92 10.62 -10.05 -12.83
N GLY A 93 11.86 -10.19 -12.38
CA GLY A 93 12.75 -11.30 -12.78
C GLY A 93 13.36 -12.08 -11.62
N GLY A 94 13.13 -11.65 -10.36
CA GLY A 94 13.81 -12.16 -9.18
C GLY A 94 13.01 -13.11 -8.30
N GLY A 95 11.71 -13.30 -8.57
CA GLY A 95 10.82 -14.09 -7.72
C GLY A 95 10.25 -13.29 -6.53
N PRO A 96 9.27 -13.87 -5.81
CA PRO A 96 8.64 -13.22 -4.66
C PRO A 96 9.64 -13.05 -3.51
N GLN A 97 9.55 -11.89 -2.84
CA GLN A 97 10.33 -11.60 -1.65
C GLN A 97 9.39 -11.42 -0.46
N GLU A 98 9.75 -12.01 0.67
CA GLU A 98 9.01 -11.87 1.92
C GLU A 98 9.82 -11.03 2.91
N VAL A 99 9.18 -10.04 3.51
CA VAL A 99 9.73 -9.23 4.60
C VAL A 99 8.90 -9.50 5.83
N SER A 100 9.50 -10.04 6.89
CA SER A 100 8.80 -10.44 8.11
C SER A 100 9.48 -9.89 9.35
N TRP A 101 8.65 -9.47 10.33
CA TRP A 101 9.09 -9.05 11.66
C TRP A 101 8.31 -9.81 12.72
N ALA A 102 9.00 -10.32 13.75
CA ALA A 102 8.33 -10.80 14.95
C ALA A 102 7.76 -9.60 15.70
N TRP A 103 6.42 -9.53 15.80
CA TRP A 103 5.72 -8.45 16.48
C TRP A 103 5.38 -8.79 17.92
N PHE A 104 4.93 -10.02 18.17
CA PHE A 104 4.51 -10.46 19.49
C PHE A 104 4.79 -11.95 19.67
N GLN A 105 5.35 -12.32 20.83
CA GLN A 105 5.60 -13.71 21.20
C GLN A 105 5.03 -13.94 22.60
N ALA A 106 4.16 -14.93 22.73
CA ALA A 106 3.59 -15.37 24.00
C ALA A 106 3.46 -16.89 24.03
N ALA A 107 4.18 -17.52 24.93
CA ALA A 107 4.28 -18.97 25.01
C ALA A 107 4.65 -19.61 23.66
N ASP A 108 3.79 -20.45 23.12
CA ASP A 108 4.01 -21.13 21.83
C ASP A 108 3.43 -20.36 20.64
N LEU A 109 2.83 -19.17 20.85
CA LEU A 109 2.26 -18.36 19.79
C LEU A 109 3.23 -17.24 19.40
N GLU A 110 3.71 -17.29 18.16
CA GLU A 110 4.51 -16.22 17.53
C GLU A 110 3.67 -15.53 16.48
N LEU A 111 3.40 -14.23 16.68
CA LEU A 111 2.73 -13.40 15.70
C LEU A 111 3.76 -12.62 14.89
N HIS A 112 3.86 -12.99 13.62
CA HIS A 112 4.71 -12.29 12.66
C HIS A 112 3.89 -11.32 11.82
N VAL A 113 4.39 -10.11 11.67
CA VAL A 113 3.95 -9.18 10.61
C VAL A 113 4.79 -9.50 9.39
N SER A 114 4.20 -10.13 8.40
CA SER A 114 4.88 -10.51 7.17
C SER A 114 4.16 -9.94 5.96
N LEU A 115 4.97 -9.44 5.02
CA LEU A 115 4.52 -8.87 3.75
C LEU A 115 5.22 -9.62 2.61
N GLU A 116 4.44 -10.03 1.61
CA GLU A 116 4.93 -10.68 0.41
C GLU A 116 4.91 -9.70 -0.77
N LEU A 117 6.06 -9.51 -1.37
CA LEU A 117 6.29 -8.66 -2.52
C LEU A 117 6.46 -9.57 -3.75
N SER A 118 5.35 -9.90 -4.38
CA SER A 118 5.31 -10.67 -5.62
C SER A 118 4.90 -9.78 -6.79
N VAL A 119 5.10 -10.23 -8.03
CA VAL A 119 4.64 -9.51 -9.23
C VAL A 119 3.14 -9.28 -9.18
N LEU A 120 2.39 -10.28 -8.69
CA LEU A 120 0.93 -10.18 -8.56
C LEU A 120 0.52 -9.16 -7.51
N SER A 121 1.06 -9.25 -6.29
CA SER A 121 0.72 -8.35 -5.19
C SER A 121 1.07 -6.89 -5.50
N LEU A 122 2.26 -6.64 -6.02
CA LEU A 122 2.69 -5.29 -6.42
C LEU A 122 1.91 -4.76 -7.63
N GLY A 123 1.53 -5.62 -8.57
CA GLY A 123 0.67 -5.26 -9.70
C GLY A 123 -0.72 -4.80 -9.23
N ILE A 124 -1.33 -5.53 -8.29
CA ILE A 124 -2.62 -5.17 -7.69
C ILE A 124 -2.49 -3.88 -6.87
N VAL A 125 -1.42 -3.72 -6.09
CA VAL A 125 -1.15 -2.48 -5.35
C VAL A 125 -1.04 -1.29 -6.29
N ALA A 126 -0.28 -1.41 -7.38
CA ALA A 126 -0.15 -0.33 -8.37
C ALA A 126 -1.50 0.05 -8.99
N LEU A 127 -2.36 -0.93 -9.26
CA LEU A 127 -3.73 -0.70 -9.76
C LEU A 127 -4.58 0.04 -8.71
N VAL A 128 -4.59 -0.43 -7.45
CA VAL A 128 -5.40 0.15 -6.37
C VAL A 128 -4.94 1.57 -6.05
N VAL A 129 -3.63 1.79 -5.88
CA VAL A 129 -3.08 3.13 -5.60
C VAL A 129 -3.28 4.06 -6.80
N GLY A 130 -3.19 3.54 -8.03
CA GLY A 130 -3.48 4.30 -9.24
C GLY A 130 -4.96 4.74 -9.31
N LEU A 131 -5.90 3.86 -8.98
CA LEU A 131 -7.32 4.21 -8.89
C LEU A 131 -7.57 5.20 -7.74
N SER A 132 -6.91 5.03 -6.59
CA SER A 132 -6.97 5.98 -5.47
C SER A 132 -6.49 7.36 -5.90
N LEU A 133 -5.39 7.45 -6.65
CA LEU A 133 -4.87 8.70 -7.20
C LEU A 133 -5.89 9.39 -8.10
N LEU A 134 -6.51 8.65 -9.03
CA LEU A 134 -7.55 9.20 -9.92
C LEU A 134 -8.76 9.70 -9.13
N ALA A 135 -9.21 8.94 -8.12
CA ALA A 135 -10.31 9.34 -7.25
C ALA A 135 -9.97 10.61 -6.45
N GLN A 136 -8.75 10.72 -5.94
CA GLN A 136 -8.28 11.91 -5.20
C GLN A 136 -8.17 13.14 -6.12
N LEU A 137 -7.67 12.97 -7.35
CA LEU A 137 -7.63 14.05 -8.35
C LEU A 137 -9.02 14.55 -8.69
N PHE A 138 -9.97 13.64 -8.89
CA PHE A 138 -11.38 13.99 -9.09
C PHE A 138 -11.96 14.72 -7.89
N ALA A 139 -11.72 14.21 -6.68
CA ALA A 139 -12.24 14.77 -5.43
C ALA A 139 -11.70 16.18 -5.15
N LEU A 140 -10.48 16.50 -5.61
CA LEU A 140 -9.89 17.83 -5.46
C LEU A 140 -10.75 18.93 -6.12
N GLY A 141 -11.35 18.62 -7.27
CA GLY A 141 -12.28 19.53 -7.94
C GLY A 141 -13.71 19.41 -7.41
N TYR A 142 -14.18 18.17 -7.16
CA TYR A 142 -15.56 17.90 -6.74
C TYR A 142 -15.88 18.46 -5.35
N LEU A 143 -14.94 18.30 -4.39
CA LEU A 143 -15.08 18.74 -2.99
C LEU A 143 -14.42 20.11 -2.72
N GLU A 144 -14.10 20.90 -3.76
CA GLU A 144 -13.36 22.15 -3.61
C GLU A 144 -13.97 23.12 -2.59
N LYS A 145 -15.30 23.18 -2.54
CA LYS A 145 -16.07 24.07 -1.64
C LYS A 145 -16.52 23.42 -0.35
N ASP A 146 -16.19 22.14 -0.13
CA ASP A 146 -16.59 21.43 1.07
C ASP A 146 -15.69 21.81 2.26
N TRP A 147 -16.33 22.06 3.40
CA TRP A 147 -15.64 22.43 4.64
C TRP A 147 -14.79 21.31 5.22
N ALA A 148 -15.05 20.05 4.84
CA ALA A 148 -14.41 18.85 5.37
C ALA A 148 -13.40 18.21 4.40
N LEU A 149 -12.89 18.96 3.42
CA LEU A 149 -11.95 18.47 2.40
C LEU A 149 -10.74 17.74 3.03
N GLY A 150 -10.11 18.30 4.06
CA GLY A 150 -8.97 17.67 4.75
C GLY A 150 -9.33 16.35 5.41
N ARG A 151 -10.55 16.22 5.96
CA ARG A 151 -11.06 14.96 6.51
C ARG A 151 -11.22 13.90 5.42
N PHE A 152 -11.75 14.27 4.25
CA PHE A 152 -11.90 13.34 3.13
C PHE A 152 -10.55 12.77 2.69
N PHE A 153 -9.55 13.64 2.47
CA PHE A 153 -8.24 13.19 2.04
C PHE A 153 -7.52 12.36 3.10
N GLY A 154 -7.67 12.70 4.39
CA GLY A 154 -7.14 11.87 5.48
C GLY A 154 -7.76 10.47 5.51
N LEU A 155 -9.08 10.36 5.31
CA LEU A 155 -9.77 9.07 5.25
C LEU A 155 -9.39 8.28 3.98
N MET A 156 -9.18 8.94 2.85
CA MET A 156 -8.69 8.30 1.62
C MET A 156 -7.27 7.74 1.80
N GLY A 157 -6.36 8.48 2.43
CA GLY A 157 -5.01 7.98 2.74
C GLY A 157 -5.05 6.79 3.71
N PHE A 158 -5.91 6.82 4.71
CA PHE A 158 -6.09 5.72 5.65
C PHE A 158 -6.68 4.46 4.96
N PHE A 159 -7.64 4.65 4.06
CA PHE A 159 -8.18 3.58 3.22
C PHE A 159 -7.11 2.96 2.31
N GLU A 160 -6.32 3.80 1.62
CA GLU A 160 -5.25 3.37 0.74
C GLU A 160 -4.17 2.57 1.47
N ALA A 161 -3.79 3.01 2.68
CA ALA A 161 -2.86 2.29 3.55
C ALA A 161 -3.39 0.91 3.95
N ALA A 162 -4.64 0.83 4.39
CA ALA A 162 -5.25 -0.43 4.78
C ALA A 162 -5.36 -1.38 3.58
N MET A 163 -5.81 -0.89 2.42
CA MET A 163 -6.00 -1.70 1.21
C MET A 163 -4.68 -2.23 0.66
N SER A 164 -3.66 -1.36 0.52
CA SER A 164 -2.32 -1.79 0.07
C SER A 164 -1.67 -2.76 1.06
N GLY A 165 -1.86 -2.54 2.36
CA GLY A 165 -1.38 -3.45 3.40
C GLY A 165 -2.02 -4.83 3.33
N VAL A 166 -3.35 -4.93 3.13
CA VAL A 166 -4.04 -6.23 2.96
C VAL A 166 -3.49 -6.99 1.76
N ILE A 167 -3.25 -6.31 0.63
CA ILE A 167 -2.75 -6.95 -0.59
C ILE A 167 -1.33 -7.49 -0.42
N LEU A 168 -0.49 -6.79 0.35
CA LEU A 168 0.89 -7.21 0.61
C LEU A 168 1.01 -8.19 1.77
N SER A 169 -0.01 -8.36 2.62
CA SER A 169 0.06 -9.21 3.79
C SER A 169 0.19 -10.69 3.42
N SER A 170 1.16 -11.39 4.01
CA SER A 170 1.35 -12.84 3.93
C SER A 170 0.93 -13.59 5.21
N SER A 171 0.24 -12.90 6.13
CA SER A 171 -0.27 -13.48 7.37
C SER A 171 -1.77 -13.22 7.52
N LEU A 172 -2.51 -14.28 7.88
CA LEU A 172 -3.96 -14.22 8.08
C LEU A 172 -4.34 -13.26 9.21
N PHE A 173 -3.53 -13.20 10.28
CA PHE A 173 -3.75 -12.28 11.39
C PHE A 173 -3.58 -10.81 10.97
N VAL A 174 -2.50 -10.51 10.22
CA VAL A 174 -2.23 -9.15 9.72
C VAL A 174 -3.31 -8.75 8.71
N SER A 175 -3.67 -9.65 7.79
CA SER A 175 -4.76 -9.42 6.83
C SER A 175 -6.07 -9.08 7.54
N TYR A 176 -6.43 -9.85 8.57
CA TYR A 176 -7.63 -9.56 9.38
C TYR A 176 -7.56 -8.17 10.03
N SER A 177 -6.44 -7.85 10.67
CA SER A 177 -6.26 -6.54 11.33
C SER A 177 -6.39 -5.37 10.37
N LEU A 178 -5.83 -5.49 9.16
CA LEU A 178 -5.91 -4.48 8.11
C LEU A 178 -7.31 -4.41 7.48
N LEU A 179 -8.04 -5.54 7.38
CA LEU A 179 -9.45 -5.56 6.99
C LEU A 179 -10.34 -4.79 7.99
N GLU A 180 -10.03 -4.86 9.28
CA GLU A 180 -10.72 -4.06 10.31
C GLU A 180 -10.48 -2.55 10.09
N MET A 181 -9.23 -2.16 9.78
CA MET A 181 -8.92 -0.77 9.42
C MET A 181 -9.68 -0.33 8.15
N LEU A 182 -9.78 -1.22 7.16
CA LEU A 182 -10.50 -0.97 5.93
C LEU A 182 -12.01 -0.81 6.18
N THR A 183 -12.57 -1.64 7.07
CA THR A 183 -13.98 -1.53 7.50
C THR A 183 -14.25 -0.20 8.19
N LEU A 184 -13.36 0.22 9.08
CA LEU A 184 -13.49 1.51 9.77
C LEU A 184 -13.39 2.69 8.78
N SER A 185 -12.43 2.67 7.86
CA SER A 185 -12.27 3.75 6.87
C SER A 185 -13.48 3.86 5.95
N THR A 186 -14.03 2.72 5.49
CA THR A 186 -15.24 2.71 4.65
C THR A 186 -16.46 3.24 5.41
N TYR A 187 -16.64 2.89 6.68
CA TYR A 187 -17.69 3.44 7.53
C TYR A 187 -17.61 4.97 7.61
N LEU A 188 -16.40 5.50 7.88
CA LEU A 188 -16.17 6.93 8.00
C LEU A 188 -16.34 7.68 6.68
N LEU A 189 -16.00 7.05 5.55
CA LEU A 189 -16.21 7.61 4.21
C LEU A 189 -17.68 7.60 3.79
N VAL A 190 -18.41 6.52 4.04
CA VAL A 190 -19.87 6.46 3.79
C VAL A 190 -20.61 7.47 4.66
N GLY A 191 -20.22 7.60 5.93
CA GLY A 191 -20.75 8.57 6.88
C GLY A 191 -20.15 9.98 6.74
N PHE A 192 -19.53 10.33 5.59
CA PHE A 192 -18.80 11.59 5.42
C PHE A 192 -19.66 12.83 5.76
N TRP A 193 -20.87 12.92 5.22
CA TRP A 193 -21.83 13.99 5.52
C TRP A 193 -22.68 13.67 6.76
N TYR A 194 -22.03 13.53 7.90
CA TYR A 194 -22.63 13.12 9.17
C TYR A 194 -23.72 14.09 9.72
N ALA A 195 -23.83 15.28 9.17
CA ALA A 195 -24.93 16.20 9.50
C ALA A 195 -26.29 15.73 8.95
N GLN A 196 -26.31 14.76 8.04
CA GLN A 196 -27.54 14.20 7.46
C GLN A 196 -27.93 12.91 8.20
N PRO A 197 -29.08 12.86 8.91
CA PRO A 197 -29.47 11.68 9.70
C PRO A 197 -29.58 10.40 8.88
N LEU A 198 -30.05 10.50 7.62
CA LEU A 198 -30.19 9.37 6.71
C LEU A 198 -28.81 8.75 6.37
N VAL A 199 -27.80 9.59 6.12
CA VAL A 199 -26.42 9.15 5.83
C VAL A 199 -25.82 8.42 7.03
N VAL A 200 -26.01 8.94 8.23
CA VAL A 200 -25.52 8.33 9.48
C VAL A 200 -26.19 6.97 9.73
N THR A 201 -27.50 6.89 9.52
CA THR A 201 -28.25 5.64 9.68
C THR A 201 -27.76 4.59 8.67
N ALA A 202 -27.65 4.94 7.39
CA ALA A 202 -27.16 4.04 6.35
C ALA A 202 -25.73 3.56 6.61
N ALA A 203 -24.83 4.46 7.01
CA ALA A 203 -23.45 4.12 7.36
C ALA A 203 -23.38 3.15 8.55
N ARG A 204 -24.17 3.41 9.60
CA ARG A 204 -24.26 2.55 10.78
C ARG A 204 -24.78 1.16 10.43
N ASP A 205 -25.84 1.06 9.64
CA ASP A 205 -26.49 -0.21 9.33
C ASP A 205 -25.56 -1.07 8.44
N ALA A 206 -24.87 -0.46 7.47
CA ALA A 206 -23.84 -1.10 6.66
C ALA A 206 -22.66 -1.60 7.52
N PHE A 207 -22.19 -0.78 8.47
CA PHE A 207 -21.11 -1.14 9.38
C PHE A 207 -21.48 -2.30 10.28
N LEU A 208 -22.68 -2.26 10.90
CA LEU A 208 -23.14 -3.33 11.79
C LEU A 208 -23.31 -4.67 11.06
N THR A 209 -23.85 -4.64 9.85
CA THR A 209 -23.98 -5.86 9.02
C THR A 209 -22.62 -6.46 8.70
N LYS A 210 -21.64 -5.62 8.31
CA LYS A 210 -20.28 -6.07 8.03
C LYS A 210 -19.59 -6.61 9.29
N ARG A 211 -19.82 -5.99 10.46
CA ARG A 211 -19.22 -6.39 11.72
C ARG A 211 -19.58 -7.83 12.15
N ILE A 212 -20.78 -8.29 11.79
CA ILE A 212 -21.16 -9.70 12.04
C ILE A 212 -20.23 -10.63 11.25
N GLY A 213 -19.94 -10.32 10.00
CA GLY A 213 -19.00 -11.10 9.17
C GLY A 213 -17.56 -11.05 9.70
N ASP A 214 -17.11 -9.88 10.15
CA ASP A 214 -15.77 -9.68 10.70
C ASP A 214 -15.55 -10.50 11.98
N VAL A 215 -16.57 -10.60 12.87
CA VAL A 215 -16.53 -11.44 14.08
C VAL A 215 -16.45 -12.93 13.70
N LEU A 216 -17.22 -13.39 12.72
CA LEU A 216 -17.17 -14.77 12.25
C LEU A 216 -15.80 -15.10 11.62
N LEU A 217 -15.24 -14.16 10.87
CA LEU A 217 -13.89 -14.29 10.32
C LEU A 217 -12.85 -14.41 11.44
N LEU A 218 -12.94 -13.56 12.48
CA LEU A 218 -12.05 -13.63 13.65
C LEU A 218 -12.13 -15.00 14.34
N MET A 219 -13.34 -15.52 14.54
CA MET A 219 -13.53 -16.87 15.11
C MET A 219 -12.85 -17.95 14.24
N GLY A 220 -12.94 -17.83 12.91
CA GLY A 220 -12.24 -18.70 11.97
C GLY A 220 -10.72 -18.62 12.10
N VAL A 221 -10.17 -17.39 12.19
CA VAL A 221 -8.73 -17.15 12.38
C VAL A 221 -8.23 -17.78 13.69
N ILE A 222 -8.96 -17.59 14.79
CA ILE A 222 -8.61 -18.17 16.10
C ILE A 222 -8.69 -19.71 16.06
N ALA A 223 -9.73 -20.27 15.47
CA ALA A 223 -9.85 -21.71 15.34
C ALA A 223 -8.70 -22.30 14.51
N LEU A 224 -8.38 -21.67 13.38
CA LEU A 224 -7.29 -22.11 12.51
C LEU A 224 -5.92 -22.04 13.19
N SER A 225 -5.67 -21.00 13.99
CA SER A 225 -4.43 -20.88 14.75
C SER A 225 -4.25 -22.02 15.76
N GLY A 226 -5.35 -22.47 16.37
CA GLY A 226 -5.32 -23.60 17.31
C GLY A 226 -5.06 -24.96 16.63
N PHE A 227 -5.45 -25.14 15.38
CA PHE A 227 -5.24 -26.39 14.64
C PHE A 227 -3.90 -26.42 13.89
N ALA A 228 -3.53 -25.32 13.22
CA ALA A 228 -2.35 -25.25 12.36
C ALA A 228 -1.08 -24.79 13.11
N GLY A 229 -1.21 -24.16 14.29
CA GLY A 229 -0.09 -23.64 15.06
C GLY A 229 0.58 -22.40 14.45
N SER A 230 0.19 -21.99 13.25
CA SER A 230 0.70 -20.81 12.54
C SER A 230 -0.44 -20.12 11.81
N LEU A 231 -0.25 -18.80 11.55
CA LEU A 231 -1.17 -17.97 10.76
C LEU A 231 -0.51 -17.40 9.50
N ARG A 232 0.70 -17.85 9.16
CA ARG A 232 1.36 -17.50 7.89
C ARG A 232 0.74 -18.32 6.76
N PHE A 233 0.49 -17.72 5.63
CA PHE A 233 -0.12 -18.43 4.50
C PHE A 233 0.74 -19.60 4.01
N ASN A 234 2.06 -19.45 3.98
CA ASN A 234 2.97 -20.52 3.55
C ASN A 234 2.85 -21.75 4.46
N ASP A 235 2.85 -21.54 5.78
CA ASP A 235 2.72 -22.63 6.76
C ASP A 235 1.34 -23.30 6.68
N LEU A 236 0.28 -22.50 6.41
CA LEU A 236 -1.07 -23.01 6.24
C LEU A 236 -1.21 -23.85 4.96
N TYR A 237 -0.51 -23.49 3.88
CA TYR A 237 -0.48 -24.29 2.64
C TYR A 237 0.25 -25.64 2.83
N GLU A 238 1.30 -25.67 3.64
CA GLU A 238 2.00 -26.91 3.94
C GLU A 238 1.21 -27.83 4.89
N TRP A 239 0.34 -27.24 5.73
CA TRP A 239 -0.49 -27.99 6.68
C TRP A 239 -1.68 -28.70 6.02
N VAL A 240 -2.21 -28.19 4.90
CA VAL A 240 -3.34 -28.77 4.13
C VAL A 240 -2.87 -29.86 3.19
#